data_fba66be36fc47ffaa5f16397571db8ac
#
_entry.id   fba66be36fc47ffaa5f16397571db8ac
#
_cell.length_a   1.000
_cell.length_b   1.000
_cell.length_c   1.000
_cell.angle_alpha   90.00
_cell.angle_beta   90.00
_cell.angle_gamma   90.00
#
_symmetry.space_group_name_H-M   'P 1'
#
loop_
_entity.id
_entity.type
_entity.pdbx_description
1 polymer ?
#
loop_
_entity_poly.entity_id
_entity_poly.type
_entity_poly.pdbx_seq_one_letter_code
_entity_poly.pdbx_strand_id
1 'polypeptide(L)'
;WKDTINNISSKPKDRYEKSVSFEDLKTECEIYNRRILKKNSKFLIFLLHKTKIMNFFQTINIKLYDHNKSYNYSIFKGLVELENSDPDVSMHSQSLAFIFKNEFGFDTLTVNGCFESDKKNFSKFVKTFGIGTLNASGLSFSLGLLAEPQIIFSFFKRLKNVAKNLI
;
A
#
# COMPACT_ATOMS: atom_id res chain seq x y z
N TRP A 1 -10.30 -3.25 34.35
CA TRP A 1 -9.54 -3.64 33.14
C TRP A 1 -10.31 -4.66 32.30
N LYS A 2 -10.81 -5.78 32.90
CA LYS A 2 -11.65 -6.77 32.19
C LYS A 2 -12.95 -6.18 31.66
N ASP A 3 -13.61 -5.34 32.45
CA ASP A 3 -14.85 -4.66 32.04
C ASP A 3 -14.61 -3.65 30.91
N THR A 4 -13.44 -3.02 30.89
CA THR A 4 -13.04 -2.12 29.81
C THR A 4 -12.83 -2.88 28.49
N ILE A 5 -12.21 -4.08 28.53
CA ILE A 5 -12.01 -4.94 27.35
C ILE A 5 -13.37 -5.44 26.82
N ASN A 6 -14.27 -5.87 27.70
CA ASN A 6 -15.61 -6.32 27.31
C ASN A 6 -16.42 -5.19 26.67
N ASN A 7 -16.32 -3.96 27.19
CA ASN A 7 -16.96 -2.78 26.60
C ASN A 7 -16.37 -2.39 25.24
N ILE A 8 -15.08 -2.62 25.00
CA ILE A 8 -14.45 -2.37 23.70
C ILE A 8 -14.89 -3.41 22.69
N SER A 9 -14.98 -4.68 23.07
CA SER A 9 -15.43 -5.77 22.17
C SER A 9 -16.93 -5.70 21.84
N SER A 10 -17.76 -5.04 22.67
CA SER A 10 -19.19 -4.84 22.42
C SER A 10 -19.51 -3.58 21.59
N LYS A 11 -18.54 -2.66 21.41
CA LYS A 11 -18.75 -1.52 20.51
C LYS A 11 -18.88 -2.03 19.08
N PRO A 12 -19.87 -1.53 18.30
CA PRO A 12 -19.92 -1.82 16.89
C PRO A 12 -18.58 -1.43 16.28
N LYS A 13 -17.93 -2.36 15.58
CA LYS A 13 -16.75 -2.05 14.77
C LYS A 13 -17.10 -0.85 13.91
N ASP A 14 -16.22 0.15 13.88
CA ASP A 14 -16.42 1.35 13.07
C ASP A 14 -16.88 0.91 11.68
N ARG A 15 -18.14 1.18 11.37
CA ARG A 15 -18.71 0.84 10.08
C ARG A 15 -18.20 1.89 9.11
N TYR A 16 -17.45 1.45 8.12
CA TYR A 16 -17.21 2.29 6.95
C TYR A 16 -18.57 2.73 6.40
N GLU A 17 -18.79 4.03 6.34
CA GLU A 17 -20.11 4.58 6.03
C GLU A 17 -20.57 4.25 4.60
N LYS A 18 -19.61 4.07 3.67
CA LYS A 18 -19.93 3.87 2.25
C LYS A 18 -18.80 3.17 1.50
N SER A 19 -19.14 2.19 0.67
CA SER A 19 -18.22 1.61 -0.33
C SER A 19 -17.83 2.64 -1.37
N VAL A 20 -16.56 2.60 -1.81
CA VAL A 20 -16.07 3.41 -2.94
C VAL A 20 -16.22 2.57 -4.22
N SER A 21 -16.82 3.13 -5.25
CA SER A 21 -17.04 2.41 -6.51
C SER A 21 -15.72 2.00 -7.18
N PHE A 22 -15.74 0.94 -8.00
CA PHE A 22 -14.55 0.52 -8.75
C PHE A 22 -14.05 1.62 -9.70
N GLU A 23 -14.95 2.35 -10.36
CA GLU A 23 -14.59 3.43 -11.29
C GLU A 23 -13.89 4.59 -10.54
N ASP A 24 -14.37 4.94 -9.35
CA ASP A 24 -13.71 5.94 -8.51
C ASP A 24 -12.33 5.46 -8.07
N LEU A 25 -12.22 4.21 -7.61
CA LEU A 25 -10.93 3.61 -7.23
C LEU A 25 -9.94 3.60 -8.39
N LYS A 26 -10.39 3.28 -9.59
CA LYS A 26 -9.57 3.26 -10.80
C LYS A 26 -9.07 4.67 -11.14
N THR A 27 -9.96 5.65 -11.07
CA THR A 27 -9.62 7.07 -11.30
C THR A 27 -8.57 7.56 -10.30
N GLU A 28 -8.77 7.31 -9.01
CA GLU A 28 -7.83 7.68 -7.96
C GLU A 28 -6.48 6.94 -8.09
N CYS A 29 -6.52 5.68 -8.48
CA CYS A 29 -5.33 4.88 -8.78
C CYS A 29 -4.51 5.49 -9.93
N GLU A 30 -5.16 5.94 -11.01
CA GLU A 30 -4.49 6.59 -12.15
C GLU A 30 -3.84 7.91 -11.73
N ILE A 31 -4.53 8.72 -10.92
CA ILE A 31 -3.98 9.96 -10.37
C ILE A 31 -2.77 9.67 -9.49
N TYR A 32 -2.88 8.69 -8.59
CA TYR A 32 -1.80 8.24 -7.73
C TYR A 32 -0.59 7.77 -8.55
N ASN A 33 -0.77 6.87 -9.51
CA ASN A 33 0.30 6.33 -10.33
C ASN A 33 1.01 7.43 -11.13
N ARG A 34 0.25 8.38 -11.69
CA ARG A 34 0.79 9.55 -12.41
C ARG A 34 1.64 10.42 -11.48
N ARG A 35 1.17 10.67 -10.25
CA ARG A 35 1.90 11.42 -9.21
C ARG A 35 3.22 10.73 -8.87
N ILE A 36 3.19 9.42 -8.60
CA ILE A 36 4.39 8.64 -8.29
C ILE A 36 5.37 8.65 -9.46
N LEU A 37 4.92 8.35 -10.67
CA LEU A 37 5.78 8.30 -11.85
C LEU A 37 6.32 9.69 -12.28
N LYS A 38 5.67 10.78 -11.87
CA LYS A 38 6.17 12.15 -12.10
C LYS A 38 7.27 12.52 -11.12
N LYS A 39 7.17 12.11 -9.85
CA LYS A 39 8.13 12.44 -8.79
C LYS A 39 9.41 11.57 -8.83
N ASN A 40 9.38 10.43 -9.51
CA ASN A 40 10.42 9.41 -9.46
C ASN A 40 10.96 9.03 -10.84
N SER A 41 12.14 8.39 -10.88
CA SER A 41 12.69 7.84 -12.11
C SER A 41 11.86 6.67 -12.64
N LYS A 42 11.09 6.91 -13.70
CA LYS A 42 10.29 5.87 -14.37
C LYS A 42 11.15 4.68 -14.81
N PHE A 43 12.37 4.95 -15.29
CA PHE A 43 13.31 3.93 -15.74
C PHE A 43 13.70 2.99 -14.60
N LEU A 44 14.07 3.54 -13.44
CA LEU A 44 14.45 2.72 -12.28
C LEU A 44 13.28 1.89 -11.75
N ILE A 45 12.09 2.48 -11.66
CA ILE A 45 10.88 1.76 -11.26
C ILE A 45 10.59 0.62 -12.24
N PHE A 46 10.68 0.88 -13.55
CA PHE A 46 10.46 -0.12 -14.59
C PHE A 46 11.51 -1.24 -14.51
N LEU A 47 12.78 -0.90 -14.32
CA LEU A 47 13.87 -1.86 -14.19
C LEU A 47 13.63 -2.81 -12.99
N LEU A 48 13.29 -2.27 -11.82
CA LEU A 48 13.01 -3.07 -10.62
C LEU A 48 11.74 -3.93 -10.79
N HIS A 49 10.71 -3.39 -11.42
CA HIS A 49 9.50 -4.14 -11.73
C HIS A 49 9.77 -5.32 -12.67
N LYS A 50 10.57 -5.12 -13.72
CA LYS A 50 10.91 -6.16 -14.71
C LYS A 50 11.87 -7.21 -14.17
N THR A 51 12.93 -6.79 -13.52
CA THR A 51 13.97 -7.70 -13.01
C THR A 51 13.57 -8.44 -11.76
N LYS A 52 12.45 -8.04 -11.11
CA LYS A 52 11.99 -8.59 -9.82
C LYS A 52 13.04 -8.51 -8.71
N ILE A 53 14.06 -7.66 -8.87
CA ILE A 53 15.11 -7.46 -7.88
C ILE A 53 14.47 -7.04 -6.56
N MET A 54 14.73 -7.80 -5.50
CA MET A 54 14.20 -7.61 -4.16
C MET A 54 12.66 -7.52 -4.09
N ASN A 55 11.94 -7.92 -5.14
CA ASN A 55 10.47 -7.86 -5.25
C ASN A 55 9.87 -6.44 -5.10
N PHE A 56 10.58 -5.39 -5.52
CA PHE A 56 10.05 -4.03 -5.55
C PHE A 56 9.06 -3.83 -6.70
N PHE A 57 8.03 -3.01 -6.44
CA PHE A 57 7.01 -2.60 -7.42
C PHE A 57 6.31 -3.78 -8.12
N GLN A 58 6.21 -4.91 -7.43
CA GLN A 58 5.52 -6.07 -7.98
C GLN A 58 4.01 -5.83 -8.02
N THR A 59 3.37 -6.54 -8.91
CA THR A 59 1.92 -6.60 -8.96
C THR A 59 1.39 -7.21 -7.67
N ILE A 60 0.36 -6.62 -7.07
CA ILE A 60 -0.24 -7.05 -5.82
C ILE A 60 -1.73 -7.36 -6.00
N ASN A 61 -2.19 -8.47 -5.43
CA ASN A 61 -3.59 -8.87 -5.42
C ASN A 61 -4.27 -8.33 -4.16
N ILE A 62 -5.30 -7.52 -4.33
CA ILE A 62 -6.02 -6.84 -3.26
C ILE A 62 -7.46 -7.33 -3.25
N LYS A 63 -7.89 -7.93 -2.14
CA LYS A 63 -9.30 -8.27 -1.93
C LYS A 63 -10.01 -7.12 -1.22
N LEU A 64 -11.08 -6.63 -1.82
CA LEU A 64 -11.97 -5.66 -1.18
C LEU A 64 -13.19 -6.38 -0.61
N TYR A 65 -13.31 -6.42 0.75
CA TYR A 65 -14.39 -7.22 1.35
C TYR A 65 -15.77 -6.63 1.12
N ASP A 66 -15.88 -5.32 1.02
CA ASP A 66 -17.13 -4.61 0.74
C ASP A 66 -17.61 -4.79 -0.72
N HIS A 67 -16.68 -5.08 -1.64
CA HIS A 67 -16.99 -5.45 -3.03
C HIS A 67 -17.20 -6.97 -3.19
N ASN A 68 -16.70 -7.76 -2.25
CA ASN A 68 -16.55 -9.22 -2.37
C ASN A 68 -15.79 -9.64 -3.64
N LYS A 69 -14.83 -8.83 -4.06
CA LYS A 69 -14.05 -9.00 -5.30
C LYS A 69 -12.56 -8.80 -5.04
N SER A 70 -11.75 -9.39 -5.93
CA SER A 70 -10.30 -9.21 -5.95
C SER A 70 -9.87 -8.33 -7.11
N TYR A 71 -8.81 -7.57 -6.90
CA TYR A 71 -8.24 -6.65 -7.86
C TYR A 71 -6.74 -6.82 -7.92
N ASN A 72 -6.19 -6.65 -9.10
CA ASN A 72 -4.76 -6.67 -9.33
C ASN A 72 -4.28 -5.23 -9.50
N TYR A 73 -3.36 -4.78 -8.65
CA TYR A 73 -2.76 -3.47 -8.75
C TYR A 73 -1.34 -3.54 -9.26
N SER A 74 -1.01 -2.66 -10.19
CA SER A 74 0.36 -2.41 -10.66
C SER A 74 0.54 -0.92 -10.93
N ILE A 75 1.71 -0.39 -10.61
CA ILE A 75 2.05 1.02 -10.86
C ILE A 75 2.00 1.41 -12.35
N PHE A 76 2.16 0.43 -13.26
CA PHE A 76 2.12 0.66 -14.71
C PHE A 76 0.76 0.35 -15.34
N LYS A 77 0.03 -0.63 -14.79
CA LYS A 77 -1.25 -1.09 -15.36
C LYS A 77 -2.46 -0.53 -14.62
N GLY A 78 -2.24 0.09 -13.45
CA GLY A 78 -3.34 0.54 -12.61
C GLY A 78 -4.03 -0.59 -11.86
N LEU A 79 -5.31 -0.42 -11.59
CA LEU A 79 -6.17 -1.35 -10.89
C LEU A 79 -7.06 -2.10 -11.90
N VAL A 80 -7.01 -3.44 -11.87
CA VAL A 80 -7.76 -4.31 -12.79
C VAL A 80 -8.52 -5.35 -11.97
N GLU A 81 -9.78 -5.60 -12.26
CA GLU A 81 -10.55 -6.65 -11.62
C GLU A 81 -9.97 -8.03 -11.96
N LEU A 82 -9.93 -8.91 -10.97
CA LEU A 82 -9.35 -10.24 -11.08
C LEU A 82 -10.35 -11.28 -10.59
N GLU A 83 -10.52 -12.35 -11.38
CA GLU A 83 -11.33 -13.50 -10.97
C GLU A 83 -10.47 -14.47 -10.14
N ASN A 84 -11.00 -14.89 -8.98
CA ASN A 84 -10.51 -16.00 -8.14
C ASN A 84 -8.98 -16.10 -7.97
N SER A 85 -8.38 -15.14 -7.27
CA SER A 85 -6.97 -15.23 -6.87
C SER A 85 -6.81 -15.10 -5.36
N ASP A 86 -5.83 -15.81 -4.82
CA ASP A 86 -5.42 -15.60 -3.43
C ASP A 86 -4.95 -14.16 -3.23
N PRO A 87 -5.52 -13.42 -2.28
CA PRO A 87 -5.15 -12.05 -2.04
C PRO A 87 -3.79 -11.96 -1.31
N ASP A 88 -2.96 -11.00 -1.72
CA ASP A 88 -1.78 -10.61 -0.95
C ASP A 88 -2.18 -9.74 0.25
N VAL A 89 -3.25 -8.96 0.10
CA VAL A 89 -3.80 -8.08 1.14
C VAL A 89 -5.31 -7.96 0.99
N SER A 90 -6.02 -7.88 2.11
CA SER A 90 -7.46 -7.66 2.15
C SER A 90 -7.78 -6.39 2.92
N MET A 91 -8.68 -5.56 2.41
CA MET A 91 -9.07 -4.30 3.04
C MET A 91 -10.43 -3.81 2.55
N HIS A 92 -10.94 -2.76 3.18
CA HIS A 92 -12.12 -2.04 2.70
C HIS A 92 -11.75 -1.11 1.52
N SER A 93 -12.69 -0.86 0.60
CA SER A 93 -12.45 0.04 -0.55
C SER A 93 -12.05 1.46 -0.13
N GLN A 94 -12.57 1.97 0.98
CA GLN A 94 -12.15 3.26 1.53
C GLN A 94 -10.69 3.27 1.97
N SER A 95 -10.17 2.17 2.51
CA SER A 95 -8.75 2.03 2.87
C SER A 95 -7.86 2.13 1.64
N LEU A 96 -8.24 1.48 0.55
CA LEU A 96 -7.51 1.57 -0.72
C LEU A 96 -7.60 2.97 -1.34
N ALA A 97 -8.79 3.58 -1.35
CA ALA A 97 -8.98 4.95 -1.80
C ALA A 97 -8.14 5.94 -0.96
N PHE A 98 -8.03 5.70 0.35
CA PHE A 98 -7.23 6.54 1.23
C PHE A 98 -5.73 6.50 0.87
N ILE A 99 -5.20 5.32 0.51
CA ILE A 99 -3.82 5.20 0.01
C ILE A 99 -3.63 6.05 -1.26
N PHE A 100 -4.56 5.97 -2.21
CA PHE A 100 -4.42 6.67 -3.48
C PHE A 100 -4.56 8.19 -3.35
N LYS A 101 -5.48 8.67 -2.52
CA LYS A 101 -5.79 10.09 -2.34
C LYS A 101 -4.74 10.86 -1.54
N ASN A 102 -4.17 10.23 -0.52
CA ASN A 102 -3.35 10.91 0.47
C ASN A 102 -1.86 10.62 0.29
N GLU A 103 -1.02 11.63 0.49
CA GLU A 103 0.45 11.45 0.39
C GLU A 103 0.98 10.51 1.47
N PHE A 104 0.48 10.59 2.70
CA PHE A 104 0.80 9.68 3.81
C PHE A 104 -0.23 8.54 3.96
N GLY A 105 -1.03 8.27 2.92
CA GLY A 105 -2.13 7.31 3.01
C GLY A 105 -1.67 5.91 3.39
N PHE A 106 -0.58 5.45 2.80
CA PHE A 106 0.00 4.14 3.10
C PHE A 106 0.51 4.05 4.55
N ASP A 107 1.24 5.06 5.02
CA ASP A 107 1.77 5.09 6.39
C ASP A 107 0.65 5.08 7.42
N THR A 108 -0.34 5.94 7.23
CA THR A 108 -1.50 6.02 8.13
C THR A 108 -2.25 4.70 8.18
N LEU A 109 -2.45 4.05 7.02
CA LEU A 109 -3.11 2.76 6.95
C LEU A 109 -2.33 1.67 7.70
N THR A 110 -1.00 1.65 7.56
CA THR A 110 -0.15 0.66 8.23
C THR A 110 -0.12 0.85 9.75
N VAL A 111 -0.17 2.09 10.22
CA VAL A 111 -0.24 2.39 11.67
C VAL A 111 -1.60 2.00 12.25
N ASN A 112 -2.69 2.27 11.52
CA ASN A 112 -4.05 1.97 11.98
C ASN A 112 -4.46 0.50 11.80
N GLY A 113 -3.69 -0.28 11.04
CA GLY A 113 -3.97 -1.71 10.82
C GLY A 113 -5.29 -1.99 10.09
N CYS A 114 -5.77 -1.05 9.26
CA CYS A 114 -7.04 -1.18 8.51
C CYS A 114 -6.91 -2.08 7.27
N PHE A 115 -6.19 -3.19 7.38
CA PHE A 115 -6.01 -4.23 6.35
C PHE A 115 -5.59 -5.55 6.99
N GLU A 116 -5.71 -6.64 6.24
CA GLU A 116 -5.26 -7.98 6.62
C GLU A 116 -4.23 -8.49 5.60
N SER A 117 -3.12 -9.04 6.07
CA SER A 117 -2.07 -9.62 5.24
C SER A 117 -1.18 -10.54 6.08
N ASP A 118 -0.64 -11.60 5.49
CA ASP A 118 0.42 -12.36 6.12
C ASP A 118 1.78 -11.63 6.04
N LYS A 119 2.75 -12.11 6.81
CA LYS A 119 4.09 -11.48 6.88
C LYS A 119 4.81 -11.37 5.53
N LYS A 120 4.69 -12.37 4.67
CA LYS A 120 5.34 -12.40 3.35
C LYS A 120 4.68 -11.39 2.42
N ASN A 121 3.37 -11.42 2.37
CA ASN A 121 2.56 -10.55 1.51
C ASN A 121 2.58 -9.10 2.00
N PHE A 122 2.63 -8.86 3.32
CA PHE A 122 2.86 -7.53 3.87
C PHE A 122 4.18 -6.92 3.38
N SER A 123 5.27 -7.71 3.31
CA SER A 123 6.53 -7.23 2.73
C SER A 123 6.38 -6.81 1.27
N LYS A 124 5.57 -7.53 0.48
CA LYS A 124 5.25 -7.18 -0.91
C LYS A 124 4.43 -5.88 -0.98
N PHE A 125 3.43 -5.73 -0.09
CA PHE A 125 2.60 -4.54 0.03
C PHE A 125 3.44 -3.29 0.33
N VAL A 126 4.34 -3.37 1.33
CA VAL A 126 5.29 -2.31 1.68
C VAL A 126 6.19 -1.93 0.50
N LYS A 127 6.75 -2.91 -0.22
CA LYS A 127 7.65 -2.67 -1.35
C LYS A 127 6.94 -2.09 -2.58
N THR A 128 5.63 -2.24 -2.65
CA THR A 128 4.82 -1.68 -3.74
C THR A 128 4.38 -0.25 -3.43
N PHE A 129 3.89 0.02 -2.21
CA PHE A 129 3.33 1.32 -1.83
C PHE A 129 4.29 2.24 -1.06
N GLY A 130 5.39 1.71 -0.50
CA GLY A 130 6.36 2.49 0.27
C GLY A 130 7.05 3.64 -0.48
N ILE A 131 6.98 3.64 -1.82
CA ILE A 131 7.43 4.78 -2.63
C ILE A 131 6.59 6.04 -2.35
N GLY A 132 5.31 5.89 -2.00
CA GLY A 132 4.46 6.99 -1.54
C GLY A 132 5.02 7.65 -0.29
N THR A 133 5.39 6.85 0.71
CA THR A 133 6.06 7.28 1.94
C THR A 133 7.36 8.03 1.66
N LEU A 134 8.19 7.50 0.75
CA LEU A 134 9.43 8.14 0.33
C LEU A 134 9.15 9.54 -0.23
N ASN A 135 8.15 9.65 -1.10
CA ASN A 135 7.77 10.93 -1.71
C ASN A 135 7.14 11.92 -0.73
N ALA A 136 6.37 11.42 0.25
CA ALA A 136 5.80 12.23 1.32
C ALA A 136 6.90 12.81 2.24
N SER A 137 8.02 12.09 2.40
CA SER A 137 9.20 12.55 3.13
C SER A 137 10.08 13.54 2.32
N GLY A 138 9.63 13.99 1.15
CA GLY A 138 10.37 14.93 0.30
C GLY A 138 11.47 14.28 -0.57
N LEU A 139 11.61 12.96 -0.51
CA LEU A 139 12.61 12.23 -1.28
C LEU A 139 12.01 11.68 -2.59
N SER A 140 12.84 11.57 -3.62
CA SER A 140 12.47 10.95 -4.89
C SER A 140 13.34 9.74 -5.18
N PHE A 141 12.74 8.68 -5.69
CA PHE A 141 13.47 7.48 -6.13
C PHE A 141 14.18 7.74 -7.46
N SER A 142 15.47 8.07 -7.36
CA SER A 142 16.31 8.50 -8.48
C SER A 142 17.71 7.90 -8.38
N LEU A 143 18.53 8.04 -9.43
CA LEU A 143 19.93 7.64 -9.38
C LEU A 143 20.72 8.38 -8.29
N GLY A 144 20.40 9.65 -8.02
CA GLY A 144 21.01 10.41 -6.93
C GLY A 144 20.76 9.79 -5.56
N LEU A 145 19.52 9.30 -5.31
CA LEU A 145 19.21 8.59 -4.07
C LEU A 145 20.01 7.29 -3.91
N LEU A 146 20.29 6.59 -5.02
CA LEU A 146 21.10 5.37 -4.99
C LEU A 146 22.58 5.65 -4.67
N ALA A 147 23.04 6.87 -4.87
CA ALA A 147 24.39 7.32 -4.48
C ALA A 147 24.51 7.63 -2.97
N GLU A 148 23.38 7.68 -2.24
CA GLU A 148 23.34 7.93 -0.81
C GLU A 148 22.80 6.70 -0.02
N PRO A 149 23.61 5.64 0.13
CA PRO A 149 23.17 4.38 0.72
C PRO A 149 22.66 4.51 2.16
N GLN A 150 23.12 5.51 2.90
CA GLN A 150 22.68 5.76 4.28
C GLN A 150 21.19 6.17 4.33
N ILE A 151 20.73 6.97 3.39
CA ILE A 151 19.31 7.39 3.30
C ILE A 151 18.45 6.17 2.97
N ILE A 152 18.86 5.37 2.01
CA ILE A 152 18.17 4.14 1.62
C ILE A 152 18.09 3.18 2.80
N PHE A 153 19.21 2.94 3.48
CA PHE A 153 19.26 2.04 4.63
C PHE A 153 18.36 2.52 5.78
N SER A 154 18.38 3.82 6.10
CA SER A 154 17.53 4.41 7.14
C SER A 154 16.05 4.29 6.81
N PHE A 155 15.66 4.49 5.56
CA PHE A 155 14.29 4.33 5.09
C PHE A 155 13.81 2.88 5.25
N PHE A 156 14.59 1.91 4.79
CA PHE A 156 14.24 0.49 4.94
C PHE A 156 14.26 0.00 6.38
N LYS A 157 15.14 0.53 7.22
CA LYS A 157 15.15 0.23 8.65
C LYS A 157 13.85 0.69 9.33
N ARG A 158 13.33 1.87 8.97
CA ARG A 158 12.02 2.35 9.46
C ARG A 158 10.89 1.45 9.02
N LEU A 159 10.80 1.11 7.74
CA LEU A 159 9.78 0.20 7.22
C LEU A 159 9.82 -1.18 7.89
N LYS A 160 11.02 -1.72 8.14
CA LYS A 160 11.20 -2.99 8.85
C LYS A 160 10.74 -2.92 10.32
N ASN A 161 10.96 -1.79 10.99
CA ASN A 161 10.52 -1.60 12.37
C ASN A 161 9.00 -1.50 12.47
N VAL A 162 8.35 -0.80 11.53
CA VAL A 162 6.88 -0.78 11.43
C VAL A 162 6.34 -2.21 11.25
N ALA A 163 6.93 -2.99 10.35
CA ALA A 163 6.55 -4.38 10.13
C ALA A 163 6.75 -5.28 11.37
N LYS A 164 7.76 -5.02 12.20
CA LYS A 164 7.99 -5.78 13.45
C LYS A 164 6.98 -5.47 14.55
N ASN A 165 6.47 -4.25 14.59
CA ASN A 165 5.53 -3.82 15.65
C ASN A 165 4.07 -4.18 15.33
N LEU A 166 3.78 -4.63 14.10
CA LEU A 166 2.45 -5.05 13.63
C LEU A 166 2.25 -6.58 13.68
N ILE A 167 3.26 -7.32 14.10
CA ILE A 167 3.27 -8.80 14.24
C ILE A 167 3.58 -9.17 15.68
#